data_38daed36e0631dcb4c3581fd6b11875c
#
_entry.id   38daed36e0631dcb4c3581fd6b11875c
#
_cell.length_a   1.000
_cell.length_b   1.000
_cell.length_c   1.000
_cell.angle_alpha   90.00
_cell.angle_beta   90.00
_cell.angle_gamma   90.00
#
_symmetry.space_group_name_H-M   'P 1'
#
loop_
_entity.id
_entity.type
_entity.pdbx_description
1 polymer ?
#
loop_
_entity_poly.entity_id
_entity_poly.type
_entity_poly.pdbx_seq_one_letter_code
_entity_poly.pdbx_strand_id
1 'polypeptide(L)'
;MKRTKLKKALCIILASLMMISASACQQNSTEKTSTAQSTQTETSETKTDEVKTAETSTEAAKDDDLSAMKEEPMYNQTIQYWYDGGNCTSAPYIAEKLGYFDEYGIKVECLSGTAVKEALGTNAAQMGVSHIASLLIPITNDVDYTFVAGAHIGCKSLYVLADSEYQTTEDLKGTRISTPNGVGNSDYNITAMLLDADGINPLNDVELTPVETSACVAAMESGEISAALLSDTYAYQLVKDGKLRMIRSLIDEDFQDTPCCVLAMNNTFLSENPIMAEKMVECVKKASEWMRNNPEEAVQILLDDGKMSGDFDMNVELWNTLNFGLTDDFTQKGLEETTNTYLRLGLITSTDSLDDVMEAAWHPLYPEV
;
A
#
# COMPACT_ATOMS: atom_id res chain seq x y z
N MET A 1 48.08 -11.91 26.87
CA MET A 1 48.17 -12.01 28.35
C MET A 1 47.42 -10.87 28.99
N LYS A 2 46.62 -11.20 29.97
CA LYS A 2 45.79 -10.43 30.92
C LYS A 2 44.33 -10.27 30.53
N ARG A 3 43.55 -11.19 31.13
CA ARG A 3 42.13 -11.17 31.43
C ARG A 3 41.84 -10.12 32.54
N THR A 4 40.69 -9.45 32.47
CA THR A 4 39.99 -9.00 33.68
C THR A 4 38.48 -9.09 33.51
N LYS A 5 37.92 -9.85 34.36
CA LYS A 5 36.61 -10.25 34.80
C LYS A 5 35.71 -9.06 35.19
N LEU A 6 34.45 -9.09 34.77
CA LEU A 6 33.26 -9.46 35.55
C LEU A 6 32.85 -8.49 36.68
N LYS A 7 31.69 -7.82 36.54
CA LYS A 7 30.77 -7.61 37.67
C LYS A 7 29.33 -7.61 37.21
N LYS A 8 28.59 -8.63 37.66
CA LYS A 8 27.13 -8.72 37.71
C LYS A 8 26.67 -7.82 38.87
N ALA A 9 25.58 -7.09 38.67
CA ALA A 9 24.77 -6.57 39.76
C ALA A 9 23.29 -6.87 39.48
N LEU A 10 22.77 -7.68 40.37
CA LEU A 10 21.42 -8.18 40.59
C LEU A 10 20.69 -7.16 41.49
N CYS A 11 19.46 -6.75 41.18
CA CYS A 11 18.47 -6.16 42.11
C CYS A 11 17.06 -6.53 41.57
N ILE A 12 16.45 -7.36 42.16
CA ILE A 12 15.45 -7.83 43.10
C ILE A 12 14.30 -6.81 43.25
N ILE A 13 13.13 -7.23 42.72
CA ILE A 13 11.72 -7.26 43.12
C ILE A 13 11.25 -6.21 44.16
N LEU A 14 10.16 -5.51 43.84
CA LEU A 14 9.09 -5.25 44.80
C LEU A 14 7.72 -5.28 44.08
N ALA A 15 6.94 -6.30 44.41
CA ALA A 15 5.52 -6.41 44.17
C ALA A 15 4.75 -5.62 45.21
N SER A 16 3.71 -4.89 44.83
CA SER A 16 2.69 -4.42 45.76
C SER A 16 1.31 -4.60 45.12
N LEU A 17 0.60 -5.54 45.68
CA LEU A 17 -0.80 -5.83 45.56
C LEU A 17 -1.61 -4.71 46.23
N MET A 18 -2.69 -4.22 45.59
CA MET A 18 -3.87 -3.78 46.30
C MET A 18 -5.14 -4.10 45.55
N MET A 19 -6.03 -4.77 46.25
CA MET A 19 -7.35 -5.27 45.84
C MET A 19 -8.45 -4.26 46.15
N ILE A 20 -9.55 -4.42 45.39
CA ILE A 20 -10.99 -4.35 45.74
C ILE A 20 -11.62 -2.97 45.90
N SER A 21 -12.63 -2.70 45.05
CA SER A 21 -14.03 -2.54 45.54
C SER A 21 -15.01 -2.58 44.38
N ALA A 22 -15.88 -3.56 44.42
CA ALA A 22 -17.13 -3.65 43.67
C ALA A 22 -18.20 -2.76 44.29
N SER A 23 -19.07 -2.16 43.48
CA SER A 23 -20.44 -1.81 43.92
C SER A 23 -21.37 -1.83 42.71
N ALA A 24 -22.32 -2.73 42.80
CA ALA A 24 -23.48 -2.87 41.94
C ALA A 24 -24.62 -1.95 42.45
N CYS A 25 -25.46 -1.46 41.55
CA CYS A 25 -26.90 -1.17 41.74
C CYS A 25 -27.51 -0.95 40.36
N GLN A 26 -28.39 -1.55 40.03
CA GLN A 26 -29.61 -2.22 39.72
C GLN A 26 -30.80 -1.24 39.53
N GLN A 27 -31.50 -1.49 38.38
CA GLN A 27 -32.92 -1.25 38.08
C GLN A 27 -33.44 0.20 37.89
N ASN A 28 -34.16 0.49 36.79
CA ASN A 28 -35.57 0.11 36.61
C ASN A 28 -36.11 0.46 35.20
N SER A 29 -36.98 -0.41 34.72
CA SER A 29 -37.85 -0.42 33.55
C SER A 29 -38.86 0.75 33.47
N THR A 30 -39.24 1.14 32.24
CA THR A 30 -40.70 1.36 31.95
C THR A 30 -40.99 1.19 30.45
N GLU A 31 -41.85 0.22 30.15
CA GLU A 31 -42.60 0.04 28.89
C GLU A 31 -43.48 1.25 28.56
N LYS A 32 -43.67 1.51 27.28
CA LYS A 32 -44.99 1.92 26.75
C LYS A 32 -45.19 1.45 25.30
N THR A 33 -46.05 0.49 25.19
CA THR A 33 -46.79 0.00 24.04
C THR A 33 -47.62 1.09 23.38
N SER A 34 -47.68 1.14 22.05
CA SER A 34 -48.87 1.62 21.32
C SER A 34 -48.97 0.94 19.95
N THR A 35 -50.11 0.41 19.75
CA THR A 35 -50.74 -0.53 18.85
C THR A 35 -51.01 0.06 17.45
N ALA A 36 -50.81 -0.75 16.45
CA ALA A 36 -51.52 -1.08 15.20
C ALA A 36 -52.25 -0.01 14.40
N GLN A 37 -52.06 -0.06 13.09
CA GLN A 37 -53.17 -0.32 12.16
C GLN A 37 -52.67 -0.75 10.77
N SER A 38 -53.21 -1.85 10.30
CA SER A 38 -53.06 -2.50 9.02
C SER A 38 -53.78 -1.75 7.92
N THR A 39 -53.23 -1.73 6.71
CA THR A 39 -54.04 -1.67 5.48
C THR A 39 -53.43 -2.58 4.43
N GLN A 40 -54.17 -3.62 4.07
CA GLN A 40 -53.94 -4.48 2.89
C GLN A 40 -54.29 -3.72 1.63
N THR A 41 -53.53 -3.89 0.56
CA THR A 41 -54.06 -3.89 -0.81
C THR A 41 -53.17 -4.78 -1.72
N GLU A 42 -53.85 -5.62 -2.41
CA GLU A 42 -53.60 -6.72 -3.31
C GLU A 42 -52.49 -6.60 -4.34
N THR A 43 -51.79 -7.73 -4.48
CA THR A 43 -51.48 -8.59 -5.66
C THR A 43 -51.14 -7.92 -6.99
N SER A 44 -49.88 -8.12 -7.44
CA SER A 44 -49.61 -8.43 -8.84
C SER A 44 -48.42 -9.40 -8.89
N GLU A 45 -48.66 -10.66 -9.14
CA GLU A 45 -47.70 -11.66 -9.58
C GLU A 45 -47.17 -11.30 -10.96
N THR A 46 -45.86 -11.19 -11.17
CA THR A 46 -45.22 -11.55 -12.44
C THR A 46 -43.70 -11.69 -12.30
N LYS A 47 -43.19 -12.90 -12.63
CA LYS A 47 -41.83 -13.29 -13.00
C LYS A 47 -40.76 -13.37 -11.92
N THR A 48 -40.68 -14.56 -11.34
CA THR A 48 -39.56 -15.09 -10.55
C THR A 48 -38.96 -16.33 -11.24
N ASP A 49 -38.38 -16.24 -12.42
CA ASP A 49 -37.72 -17.38 -13.08
C ASP A 49 -36.36 -17.09 -13.72
N GLU A 50 -35.90 -15.83 -13.81
CA GLU A 50 -34.58 -15.52 -14.37
C GLU A 50 -33.46 -15.34 -13.35
N VAL A 51 -33.78 -15.04 -12.07
CA VAL A 51 -32.74 -14.82 -11.03
C VAL A 51 -32.15 -16.14 -10.52
N LYS A 52 -32.91 -17.22 -10.54
CA LYS A 52 -32.46 -18.52 -10.02
C LYS A 52 -31.45 -19.24 -10.90
N THR A 53 -31.38 -18.93 -12.21
CA THR A 53 -30.47 -19.58 -13.16
C THR A 53 -29.08 -18.92 -13.15
N ALA A 54 -28.97 -17.63 -12.82
CA ALA A 54 -27.71 -16.91 -12.71
C ALA A 54 -26.98 -17.26 -11.42
N GLU A 55 -27.67 -17.31 -10.28
CA GLU A 55 -27.07 -17.72 -8.99
C GLU A 55 -26.56 -19.16 -9.00
N THR A 56 -27.29 -20.09 -9.62
CA THR A 56 -26.90 -21.50 -9.69
C THR A 56 -25.70 -21.73 -10.63
N SER A 57 -25.52 -20.91 -11.69
CA SER A 57 -24.35 -20.99 -12.57
C SER A 57 -23.09 -20.41 -11.94
N THR A 58 -23.22 -19.40 -11.11
CA THR A 58 -22.10 -18.76 -10.40
C THR A 58 -21.59 -19.60 -9.22
N GLU A 59 -22.50 -20.30 -8.50
CA GLU A 59 -22.12 -21.24 -7.44
C GLU A 59 -21.42 -22.49 -8.00
N ALA A 60 -21.91 -23.04 -9.11
CA ALA A 60 -21.29 -24.22 -9.74
C ALA A 60 -19.89 -23.90 -10.30
N ALA A 61 -19.69 -22.72 -10.89
CA ALA A 61 -18.37 -22.27 -11.38
C ALA A 61 -17.37 -22.06 -10.21
N LYS A 62 -17.81 -21.49 -9.09
CA LYS A 62 -16.98 -21.36 -7.88
C LYS A 62 -16.56 -22.72 -7.31
N ASP A 63 -17.44 -23.71 -7.28
CA ASP A 63 -17.12 -25.05 -6.77
C ASP A 63 -16.13 -25.79 -7.68
N ASP A 64 -16.21 -25.62 -9.01
CA ASP A 64 -15.27 -26.22 -9.96
C ASP A 64 -13.87 -25.59 -9.84
N ASP A 65 -13.76 -24.26 -9.71
CA ASP A 65 -12.50 -23.53 -9.49
C ASP A 65 -11.83 -23.93 -8.18
N LEU A 66 -12.59 -24.02 -7.07
CA LEU A 66 -12.06 -24.44 -5.78
C LEU A 66 -11.60 -25.91 -5.80
N SER A 67 -12.23 -26.75 -6.62
CA SER A 67 -11.81 -28.15 -6.79
C SER A 67 -10.50 -28.24 -7.57
N ALA A 68 -10.32 -27.43 -8.62
CA ALA A 68 -9.09 -27.39 -9.40
C ALA A 68 -7.92 -26.75 -8.60
N MET A 69 -8.15 -25.72 -7.78
CA MET A 69 -7.15 -25.14 -6.90
C MET A 69 -6.52 -26.17 -5.93
N LYS A 70 -7.26 -27.24 -5.56
CA LYS A 70 -6.74 -28.29 -4.67
C LYS A 70 -5.63 -29.13 -5.29
N GLU A 71 -5.49 -29.11 -6.61
CA GLU A 71 -4.44 -29.81 -7.34
C GLU A 71 -3.16 -28.92 -7.52
N GLU A 72 -3.21 -27.64 -7.15
CA GLU A 72 -2.08 -26.72 -7.27
C GLU A 72 -1.01 -27.01 -6.19
N PRO A 73 0.31 -26.85 -6.53
CA PRO A 73 1.42 -27.22 -5.66
C PRO A 73 1.39 -26.56 -4.27
N MET A 74 0.90 -25.31 -4.18
CA MET A 74 0.85 -24.57 -2.93
C MET A 74 -0.45 -24.77 -2.15
N TYR A 75 -1.37 -25.62 -2.62
CA TYR A 75 -2.58 -25.92 -1.87
C TYR A 75 -2.26 -26.52 -0.49
N ASN A 76 -2.91 -26.01 0.56
CA ASN A 76 -2.63 -26.30 1.97
C ASN A 76 -1.24 -25.85 2.50
N GLN A 77 -0.41 -25.23 1.69
CA GLN A 77 0.79 -24.58 2.17
C GLN A 77 0.45 -23.18 2.71
N THR A 78 1.37 -22.60 3.48
CA THR A 78 1.25 -21.19 3.90
C THR A 78 1.86 -20.31 2.82
N ILE A 79 1.09 -19.36 2.33
CA ILE A 79 1.51 -18.36 1.34
C ILE A 79 2.04 -17.15 2.11
N GLN A 80 3.25 -16.71 1.79
CA GLN A 80 3.83 -15.50 2.36
C GLN A 80 3.38 -14.29 1.55
N TYR A 81 2.84 -13.26 2.19
CA TYR A 81 2.68 -11.94 1.58
C TYR A 81 3.60 -10.93 2.26
N TRP A 82 4.19 -10.03 1.46
CA TRP A 82 5.05 -9.00 1.99
C TRP A 82 4.24 -7.81 2.52
N TYR A 83 4.54 -7.39 3.77
CA TYR A 83 4.03 -6.16 4.35
C TYR A 83 4.93 -5.70 5.52
N ASP A 84 5.45 -4.47 5.45
CA ASP A 84 6.39 -3.92 6.44
C ASP A 84 5.79 -2.77 7.26
N GLY A 85 4.45 -2.68 7.31
CA GLY A 85 3.71 -1.66 8.05
C GLY A 85 3.30 -0.46 7.18
N GLY A 86 2.52 0.42 7.79
CA GLY A 86 1.99 1.63 7.15
C GLY A 86 0.66 1.43 6.43
N ASN A 87 0.13 2.53 5.89
CA ASN A 87 -1.19 2.58 5.26
C ASN A 87 -1.20 2.09 3.80
N CYS A 88 -0.25 2.56 2.98
CA CYS A 88 -0.30 2.42 1.52
C CYS A 88 -0.09 0.98 1.01
N THR A 89 0.52 0.09 1.78
CA THR A 89 0.79 -1.29 1.39
C THR A 89 -0.05 -2.32 2.16
N SER A 90 -1.06 -1.88 2.91
CA SER A 90 -1.78 -2.69 3.90
C SER A 90 -2.87 -3.62 3.34
N ALA A 91 -3.26 -3.51 2.06
CA ALA A 91 -4.38 -4.25 1.52
C ALA A 91 -4.31 -5.78 1.72
N PRO A 92 -3.16 -6.47 1.52
CA PRO A 92 -3.05 -7.89 1.84
C PRO A 92 -3.25 -8.21 3.34
N TYR A 93 -2.72 -7.33 4.21
CA TYR A 93 -2.87 -7.46 5.66
C TYR A 93 -4.33 -7.28 6.09
N ILE A 94 -5.02 -6.28 5.56
CA ILE A 94 -6.45 -6.06 5.81
C ILE A 94 -7.28 -7.23 5.27
N ALA A 95 -6.95 -7.78 4.09
CA ALA A 95 -7.60 -8.97 3.56
C ALA A 95 -7.50 -10.18 4.52
N GLU A 96 -6.32 -10.40 5.12
CA GLU A 96 -6.11 -11.42 6.15
C GLU A 96 -6.97 -11.14 7.39
N LYS A 97 -6.95 -9.92 7.91
CA LYS A 97 -7.71 -9.53 9.12
C LYS A 97 -9.22 -9.64 8.95
N LEU A 98 -9.72 -9.40 7.76
CA LEU A 98 -11.13 -9.54 7.42
C LEU A 98 -11.53 -10.99 7.08
N GLY A 99 -10.57 -11.94 7.06
CA GLY A 99 -10.82 -13.35 6.79
C GLY A 99 -11.11 -13.66 5.32
N TYR A 100 -10.79 -12.78 4.38
CA TYR A 100 -11.11 -12.99 2.97
C TYR A 100 -10.36 -14.18 2.36
N PHE A 101 -9.12 -14.44 2.77
CA PHE A 101 -8.39 -15.63 2.34
C PHE A 101 -8.99 -16.94 2.89
N ASP A 102 -9.59 -16.88 4.10
CA ASP A 102 -10.25 -18.04 4.72
C ASP A 102 -11.48 -18.47 3.93
N GLU A 103 -12.14 -17.55 3.21
CA GLU A 103 -13.29 -17.87 2.33
C GLU A 103 -12.92 -18.91 1.25
N TYR A 104 -11.64 -18.95 0.86
CA TYR A 104 -11.08 -19.89 -0.13
C TYR A 104 -10.21 -20.99 0.50
N GLY A 105 -10.06 -21.00 1.83
CA GLY A 105 -9.19 -21.93 2.55
C GLY A 105 -7.70 -21.69 2.31
N ILE A 106 -7.32 -20.49 1.86
CA ILE A 106 -5.92 -20.08 1.63
C ILE A 106 -5.32 -19.62 2.96
N LYS A 107 -4.22 -20.25 3.37
CA LYS A 107 -3.46 -19.87 4.56
C LYS A 107 -2.41 -18.85 4.17
N VAL A 108 -2.41 -17.71 4.83
CA VAL A 108 -1.44 -16.64 4.58
C VAL A 108 -0.65 -16.31 5.83
N GLU A 109 0.55 -15.75 5.65
CA GLU A 109 1.39 -15.23 6.73
C GLU A 109 2.16 -14.00 6.23
N CYS A 110 2.23 -12.97 7.07
CA CYS A 110 2.93 -11.73 6.77
C CYS A 110 4.45 -11.88 6.88
N LEU A 111 5.18 -11.64 5.80
CA LEU A 111 6.64 -11.50 5.77
C LEU A 111 7.02 -10.02 5.84
N SER A 112 7.94 -9.67 6.75
CA SER A 112 8.47 -8.31 6.91
C SER A 112 10.00 -8.34 7.14
N GLY A 113 10.62 -7.14 7.16
CA GLY A 113 12.05 -7.00 7.49
C GLY A 113 13.01 -7.31 6.34
N THR A 114 12.51 -7.49 5.12
CA THR A 114 13.31 -7.56 3.89
C THR A 114 12.74 -6.59 2.86
N ALA A 115 13.54 -6.19 1.85
CA ALA A 115 13.00 -5.35 0.80
C ALA A 115 12.03 -6.15 -0.07
N VAL A 116 10.90 -5.51 -0.46
CA VAL A 116 9.82 -6.16 -1.22
C VAL A 116 10.29 -6.80 -2.52
N LYS A 117 11.18 -6.11 -3.27
CA LYS A 117 11.71 -6.60 -4.55
C LYS A 117 12.56 -7.86 -4.41
N GLU A 118 13.31 -7.99 -3.32
CA GLU A 118 14.06 -9.21 -2.99
C GLU A 118 13.13 -10.34 -2.54
N ALA A 119 12.12 -10.02 -1.71
CA ALA A 119 11.15 -11.01 -1.24
C ALA A 119 10.35 -11.60 -2.39
N LEU A 120 9.84 -10.76 -3.30
CA LEU A 120 9.10 -11.20 -4.49
C LEU A 120 10.01 -11.92 -5.48
N GLY A 121 11.15 -11.33 -5.85
CA GLY A 121 12.07 -11.88 -6.88
C GLY A 121 12.68 -13.22 -6.49
N THR A 122 12.78 -13.55 -5.20
CA THR A 122 13.28 -14.84 -4.71
C THR A 122 12.16 -15.83 -4.34
N ASN A 123 10.89 -15.46 -4.56
CA ASN A 123 9.72 -16.20 -4.14
C ASN A 123 9.66 -16.47 -2.61
N ALA A 124 10.35 -15.64 -1.81
CA ALA A 124 10.24 -15.66 -0.35
C ALA A 124 8.88 -15.09 0.11
N ALA A 125 8.32 -14.15 -0.65
CA ALA A 125 6.91 -13.78 -0.59
C ALA A 125 6.30 -13.98 -1.98
N GLN A 126 5.08 -14.51 -2.02
CA GLN A 126 4.37 -14.78 -3.26
C GLN A 126 3.65 -13.53 -3.79
N MET A 127 3.26 -12.62 -2.89
CA MET A 127 2.66 -11.34 -3.26
C MET A 127 3.08 -10.20 -2.32
N GLY A 128 2.89 -8.95 -2.78
CA GLY A 128 3.09 -7.76 -1.96
C GLY A 128 2.65 -6.50 -2.69
N VAL A 129 2.20 -5.50 -1.93
CA VAL A 129 1.89 -4.17 -2.46
C VAL A 129 3.10 -3.26 -2.28
N SER A 130 3.51 -2.55 -3.33
CA SER A 130 4.57 -1.55 -3.23
C SER A 130 4.52 -0.53 -4.38
N HIS A 131 5.42 0.46 -4.32
CA HIS A 131 5.52 1.53 -5.33
C HIS A 131 5.93 0.98 -6.69
N ILE A 132 5.21 1.36 -7.74
CA ILE A 132 5.63 1.16 -9.14
C ILE A 132 7.07 1.64 -9.32
N ALA A 133 7.37 2.80 -8.76
CA ALA A 133 8.69 3.44 -8.85
C ALA A 133 9.85 2.61 -8.29
N SER A 134 9.60 1.64 -7.40
CA SER A 134 10.64 0.72 -6.90
C SER A 134 10.64 -0.64 -7.58
N LEU A 135 9.52 -1.04 -8.18
CA LEU A 135 9.33 -2.38 -8.72
C LEU A 135 9.47 -2.48 -10.24
N LEU A 136 9.19 -1.39 -11.00
CA LEU A 136 9.14 -1.45 -12.46
C LEU A 136 10.51 -1.73 -13.09
N ILE A 137 11.55 -1.01 -12.67
CA ILE A 137 12.90 -1.16 -13.24
C ILE A 137 13.47 -2.57 -12.98
N PRO A 138 13.37 -3.18 -11.78
CA PRO A 138 13.78 -4.56 -11.59
C PRO A 138 13.13 -5.58 -12.53
N ILE A 139 11.82 -5.42 -12.85
CA ILE A 139 11.13 -6.29 -13.82
C ILE A 139 11.85 -6.24 -15.19
N THR A 140 12.19 -5.05 -15.66
CA THR A 140 12.90 -4.89 -16.94
C THR A 140 14.34 -5.42 -16.93
N ASN A 141 14.82 -5.87 -15.78
CA ASN A 141 16.12 -6.55 -15.58
C ASN A 141 15.92 -8.00 -15.09
N ASP A 142 14.84 -8.64 -15.53
CA ASP A 142 14.53 -10.06 -15.32
C ASP A 142 14.34 -10.48 -13.85
N VAL A 143 13.94 -9.57 -12.96
CA VAL A 143 13.54 -9.97 -11.61
C VAL A 143 12.16 -10.62 -11.65
N ASP A 144 12.02 -11.80 -11.04
CA ASP A 144 10.94 -12.77 -11.21
C ASP A 144 9.64 -12.36 -10.48
N TYR A 145 9.01 -11.27 -10.90
CA TYR A 145 7.65 -10.88 -10.50
C TYR A 145 6.99 -9.96 -11.54
N THR A 146 5.67 -9.83 -11.47
CA THR A 146 4.88 -8.94 -12.32
C THR A 146 3.77 -8.26 -11.53
N PHE A 147 3.16 -7.23 -12.07
CA PHE A 147 2.02 -6.49 -11.51
C PHE A 147 0.71 -7.14 -11.93
N VAL A 148 -0.17 -7.38 -10.95
CA VAL A 148 -1.42 -8.12 -11.17
C VAL A 148 -2.69 -7.31 -10.83
N ALA A 149 -2.54 -6.18 -10.14
CA ALA A 149 -3.63 -5.23 -9.86
C ALA A 149 -3.09 -3.86 -9.46
N GLY A 150 -3.86 -2.81 -9.66
CA GLY A 150 -3.62 -1.49 -9.08
C GLY A 150 -3.92 -1.47 -7.57
N ALA A 151 -3.25 -0.60 -6.82
CA ALA A 151 -3.49 -0.46 -5.39
C ALA A 151 -4.06 0.92 -5.03
N HIS A 152 -3.29 1.98 -5.17
CA HIS A 152 -3.72 3.35 -4.82
C HIS A 152 -2.87 4.43 -5.50
N ILE A 153 -3.31 5.70 -5.43
CA ILE A 153 -2.55 6.90 -5.79
C ILE A 153 -1.97 7.58 -4.54
N GLY A 154 -1.01 8.53 -4.70
CA GLY A 154 -0.51 9.39 -3.63
C GLY A 154 0.62 8.77 -2.80
N CYS A 155 0.76 9.25 -1.57
CA CYS A 155 1.61 8.85 -0.44
C CYS A 155 3.03 9.45 -0.32
N LYS A 156 3.56 10.13 -1.34
CA LYS A 156 4.86 10.79 -1.28
C LYS A 156 4.84 12.17 -1.92
N SER A 157 5.56 13.10 -1.30
CA SER A 157 5.63 14.48 -1.76
C SER A 157 7.01 15.08 -1.54
N LEU A 158 7.32 16.14 -2.27
CA LEU A 158 8.54 16.93 -2.16
C LEU A 158 8.33 18.05 -1.16
N TYR A 159 9.16 18.08 -0.13
CA TYR A 159 9.10 19.01 0.98
C TYR A 159 10.34 19.91 1.05
N VAL A 160 10.12 21.16 1.47
CA VAL A 160 11.14 22.14 1.81
C VAL A 160 10.91 22.69 3.22
N LEU A 161 11.86 23.40 3.80
CA LEU A 161 11.61 24.17 5.04
C LEU A 161 10.50 25.19 4.80
N ALA A 162 9.58 25.35 5.75
CA ALA A 162 8.42 26.22 5.60
C ALA A 162 8.80 27.69 5.41
N ASP A 163 9.92 28.12 5.99
CA ASP A 163 10.48 29.49 5.92
C ASP A 163 11.54 29.67 4.83
N SER A 164 11.81 28.63 4.01
CA SER A 164 12.74 28.72 2.90
C SER A 164 12.24 29.60 1.75
N GLU A 165 13.16 30.06 0.92
CA GLU A 165 12.86 30.81 -0.31
C GLU A 165 12.26 29.94 -1.43
N TYR A 166 12.40 28.61 -1.36
CA TYR A 166 11.93 27.67 -2.38
C TYR A 166 10.41 27.53 -2.35
N GLN A 167 9.70 28.09 -3.35
CA GLN A 167 8.24 28.06 -3.43
C GLN A 167 7.71 27.01 -4.41
N THR A 168 8.51 26.71 -5.43
CA THR A 168 8.21 25.79 -6.52
C THR A 168 9.41 24.87 -6.78
N THR A 169 9.22 23.86 -7.58
CA THR A 169 10.30 22.97 -8.05
C THR A 169 11.33 23.72 -8.91
N GLU A 170 10.93 24.76 -9.63
CA GLU A 170 11.82 25.59 -10.45
C GLU A 170 12.91 26.28 -9.59
N ASP A 171 12.58 26.65 -8.36
CA ASP A 171 13.52 27.27 -7.41
C ASP A 171 14.61 26.30 -6.95
N LEU A 172 14.42 24.98 -7.17
CA LEU A 172 15.37 23.94 -6.77
C LEU A 172 16.50 23.72 -7.79
N LYS A 173 16.47 24.39 -8.95
CA LYS A 173 17.55 24.24 -9.95
C LYS A 173 18.90 24.65 -9.38
N GLY A 174 19.91 23.81 -9.62
CA GLY A 174 21.28 23.97 -9.10
C GLY A 174 21.45 23.59 -7.63
N THR A 175 20.42 23.03 -6.99
CA THR A 175 20.46 22.63 -5.58
C THR A 175 20.54 21.12 -5.41
N ARG A 176 20.67 20.68 -4.15
CA ARG A 176 20.69 19.27 -3.75
C ARG A 176 19.33 18.89 -3.15
N ILE A 177 18.77 17.79 -3.64
CA ILE A 177 17.50 17.24 -3.19
C ILE A 177 17.73 15.86 -2.59
N SER A 178 17.24 15.61 -1.38
CA SER A 178 17.33 14.27 -0.79
C SER A 178 16.33 13.31 -1.40
N THR A 179 16.85 12.14 -1.78
CA THR A 179 16.11 10.92 -2.11
C THR A 179 16.58 9.84 -1.14
N PRO A 180 15.96 9.73 0.06
CA PRO A 180 16.52 9.02 1.22
C PRO A 180 17.04 7.61 0.97
N ASN A 181 16.35 6.82 0.15
CA ASN A 181 16.74 5.45 -0.17
C ASN A 181 17.68 5.36 -1.39
N GLY A 182 18.03 6.49 -2.04
CA GLY A 182 18.96 6.57 -3.16
C GLY A 182 18.46 6.00 -4.49
N VAL A 183 19.38 5.89 -5.42
CA VAL A 183 19.13 5.45 -6.80
C VAL A 183 18.49 4.06 -6.86
N GLY A 184 17.53 3.88 -7.78
CA GLY A 184 16.83 2.59 -7.99
C GLY A 184 15.76 2.29 -6.95
N ASN A 185 15.42 3.26 -6.10
CA ASN A 185 14.31 3.18 -5.16
C ASN A 185 13.24 4.24 -5.48
N SER A 186 12.08 4.10 -4.85
CA SER A 186 10.92 4.96 -5.13
C SER A 186 11.21 6.45 -4.97
N ASP A 187 12.00 6.83 -3.97
CA ASP A 187 12.28 8.24 -3.69
C ASP A 187 13.01 8.91 -4.85
N TYR A 188 14.03 8.24 -5.41
CA TYR A 188 14.76 8.75 -6.56
C TYR A 188 13.87 8.85 -7.81
N ASN A 189 13.17 7.77 -8.13
CA ASN A 189 12.39 7.69 -9.36
C ASN A 189 11.15 8.61 -9.31
N ILE A 190 10.47 8.74 -8.15
CA ILE A 190 9.38 9.68 -7.97
C ILE A 190 9.88 11.13 -8.07
N THR A 191 10.99 11.47 -7.41
CA THR A 191 11.57 12.82 -7.52
C THR A 191 11.91 13.16 -8.97
N ALA A 192 12.51 12.22 -9.69
CA ALA A 192 12.82 12.41 -11.11
C ALA A 192 11.57 12.66 -11.94
N MET A 193 10.48 11.93 -11.70
CA MET A 193 9.20 12.09 -12.39
C MET A 193 8.53 13.43 -12.06
N LEU A 194 8.50 13.84 -10.78
CA LEU A 194 7.93 15.12 -10.36
C LEU A 194 8.66 16.32 -10.98
N LEU A 195 10.00 16.29 -10.98
CA LEU A 195 10.82 17.35 -11.58
C LEU A 195 10.65 17.41 -13.09
N ASP A 196 10.62 16.28 -13.75
CA ASP A 196 10.45 16.20 -15.20
C ASP A 196 9.09 16.71 -15.65
N ALA A 197 8.01 16.46 -14.90
CA ALA A 197 6.68 17.02 -15.18
C ALA A 197 6.68 18.54 -15.15
N ASP A 198 7.54 19.16 -14.34
CA ASP A 198 7.72 20.61 -14.27
C ASP A 198 8.81 21.14 -15.24
N GLY A 199 9.31 20.30 -16.16
CA GLY A 199 10.30 20.68 -17.16
C GLY A 199 11.72 20.84 -16.61
N ILE A 200 12.02 20.25 -15.47
CA ILE A 200 13.33 20.25 -14.82
C ILE A 200 14.00 18.90 -15.10
N ASN A 201 15.20 18.93 -15.67
CA ASN A 201 15.96 17.72 -15.92
C ASN A 201 16.55 17.17 -14.61
N PRO A 202 16.06 16.02 -14.07
CA PRO A 202 16.49 15.51 -12.77
C PRO A 202 17.96 15.06 -12.74
N LEU A 203 18.58 14.85 -13.91
CA LEU A 203 19.96 14.37 -14.03
C LEU A 203 20.98 15.51 -14.21
N ASN A 204 20.52 16.70 -14.63
CA ASN A 204 21.42 17.80 -14.98
C ASN A 204 21.14 19.11 -14.23
N ASP A 205 19.88 19.36 -13.86
CA ASP A 205 19.46 20.64 -13.27
C ASP A 205 19.51 20.64 -11.74
N VAL A 206 19.58 19.45 -11.12
CA VAL A 206 19.65 19.24 -9.66
C VAL A 206 20.64 18.14 -9.31
N GLU A 207 21.04 18.05 -8.04
CA GLU A 207 21.81 16.91 -7.51
C GLU A 207 20.89 16.06 -6.59
N LEU A 208 20.53 14.84 -7.05
CA LEU A 208 19.78 13.90 -6.21
C LEU A 208 20.75 13.13 -5.33
N THR A 209 20.60 13.22 -4.01
CA THR A 209 21.54 12.64 -3.03
C THR A 209 20.82 11.88 -1.93
N PRO A 210 21.34 10.75 -1.43
CA PRO A 210 20.74 10.05 -0.29
C PRO A 210 21.09 10.77 1.02
N VAL A 211 20.07 11.26 1.73
CA VAL A 211 20.14 11.70 3.12
C VAL A 211 19.02 10.97 3.86
N GLU A 212 19.35 10.24 4.90
CA GLU A 212 18.37 9.47 5.69
C GLU A 212 17.17 10.32 6.09
N THR A 213 15.95 9.75 5.99
CA THR A 213 14.68 10.45 6.26
C THR A 213 14.71 11.25 7.56
N SER A 214 15.20 10.65 8.64
CA SER A 214 15.28 11.29 9.97
C SER A 214 16.26 12.46 10.03
N ALA A 215 17.21 12.56 9.10
CA ALA A 215 18.23 13.60 9.03
C ALA A 215 17.84 14.73 8.06
N CYS A 216 16.82 14.56 7.21
CA CYS A 216 16.48 15.52 6.15
C CYS A 216 16.16 16.92 6.69
N VAL A 217 15.42 17.05 7.79
CA VAL A 217 15.10 18.39 8.36
C VAL A 217 16.38 19.11 8.78
N ALA A 218 17.26 18.44 9.51
CA ALA A 218 18.53 19.03 9.95
C ALA A 218 19.46 19.36 8.77
N ALA A 219 19.47 18.52 7.73
CA ALA A 219 20.22 18.76 6.50
C ALA A 219 19.69 19.99 5.72
N MET A 220 18.37 20.19 5.69
CA MET A 220 17.76 21.41 5.15
C MET A 220 18.10 22.64 5.99
N GLU A 221 18.01 22.55 7.32
CA GLU A 221 18.37 23.65 8.26
C GLU A 221 19.84 24.07 8.14
N SER A 222 20.73 23.12 7.85
CA SER A 222 22.16 23.42 7.63
C SER A 222 22.50 23.90 6.22
N GLY A 223 21.54 23.82 5.28
CA GLY A 223 21.77 24.14 3.86
C GLY A 223 22.53 23.06 3.10
N GLU A 224 22.65 21.83 3.65
CA GLU A 224 23.24 20.69 2.96
C GLU A 224 22.36 20.21 1.79
N ILE A 225 21.04 20.23 1.98
CA ILE A 225 20.02 19.98 0.95
C ILE A 225 18.97 21.10 0.97
N SER A 226 18.28 21.30 -0.13
CA SER A 226 17.20 22.31 -0.25
C SER A 226 15.82 21.69 -0.09
N ALA A 227 15.65 20.41 -0.46
CA ALA A 227 14.39 19.69 -0.42
C ALA A 227 14.62 18.19 -0.14
N ALA A 228 13.54 17.48 0.21
CA ALA A 228 13.56 16.03 0.36
C ALA A 228 12.24 15.42 -0.11
N LEU A 229 12.29 14.27 -0.78
CA LEU A 229 11.12 13.45 -1.02
C LEU A 229 10.85 12.60 0.23
N LEU A 230 9.72 12.83 0.86
CA LEU A 230 9.34 12.15 2.10
C LEU A 230 7.97 11.49 1.94
N SER A 231 7.67 10.46 2.76
CA SER A 231 6.30 10.00 2.89
C SER A 231 5.44 11.06 3.59
N ASP A 232 4.21 11.21 3.14
CA ASP A 232 3.28 12.19 3.70
C ASP A 232 2.97 11.88 5.17
N THR A 233 2.98 10.60 5.54
CA THR A 233 2.83 10.16 6.95
C THR A 233 3.97 10.69 7.84
N TYR A 234 5.23 10.64 7.36
CA TYR A 234 6.37 11.18 8.11
C TYR A 234 6.32 12.70 8.20
N ALA A 235 5.98 13.36 7.10
CA ALA A 235 5.99 14.81 6.99
C ALA A 235 4.79 15.49 7.68
N TYR A 236 3.68 14.78 7.90
CA TYR A 236 2.43 15.35 8.38
C TYR A 236 2.59 16.25 9.60
N GLN A 237 3.18 15.72 10.69
CA GLN A 237 3.36 16.49 11.91
C GLN A 237 4.33 17.67 11.72
N LEU A 238 5.36 17.49 10.90
CA LEU A 238 6.32 18.55 10.59
C LEU A 238 5.67 19.70 9.82
N VAL A 239 4.70 19.40 8.95
CA VAL A 239 3.89 20.42 8.24
C VAL A 239 2.93 21.13 9.21
N LYS A 240 2.22 20.38 10.07
CA LYS A 240 1.34 20.97 11.10
C LYS A 240 2.10 21.88 12.09
N ASP A 241 3.33 21.52 12.43
CA ASP A 241 4.23 22.31 13.29
C ASP A 241 4.86 23.52 12.56
N GLY A 242 4.59 23.70 11.27
CA GLY A 242 5.14 24.79 10.46
C GLY A 242 6.63 24.66 10.18
N LYS A 243 7.21 23.44 10.26
CA LYS A 243 8.62 23.19 9.93
C LYS A 243 8.85 22.90 8.47
N LEU A 244 7.94 22.13 7.86
CA LEU A 244 7.99 21.76 6.46
C LEU A 244 6.81 22.34 5.69
N ARG A 245 7.00 22.52 4.39
CA ARG A 245 5.99 22.85 3.41
C ARG A 245 6.13 21.92 2.21
N MET A 246 5.02 21.35 1.77
CA MET A 246 4.92 20.60 0.52
C MET A 246 4.96 21.58 -0.65
N ILE A 247 5.75 21.28 -1.67
CA ILE A 247 5.82 22.08 -2.91
C ILE A 247 5.43 21.29 -4.16
N ARG A 248 5.44 19.94 -4.10
CA ARG A 248 5.04 19.06 -5.19
C ARG A 248 4.62 17.71 -4.66
N SER A 249 3.61 17.08 -5.24
CA SER A 249 3.03 15.84 -4.70
C SER A 249 2.52 14.92 -5.79
N LEU A 250 2.48 13.61 -5.48
CA LEU A 250 1.78 12.61 -6.30
C LEU A 250 0.24 12.69 -6.21
N ILE A 251 -0.31 13.61 -5.39
CA ILE A 251 -1.74 13.92 -5.34
C ILE A 251 -2.09 15.24 -6.03
N ASP A 252 -1.12 15.92 -6.67
CA ASP A 252 -1.39 17.11 -7.48
C ASP A 252 -2.25 16.75 -8.69
N GLU A 253 -2.97 17.74 -9.23
CA GLU A 253 -3.99 17.54 -10.27
C GLU A 253 -3.46 16.76 -11.49
N ASP A 254 -2.23 16.99 -11.89
CA ASP A 254 -1.58 16.33 -13.03
C ASP A 254 -1.05 14.92 -12.73
N PHE A 255 -1.11 14.46 -11.47
CA PHE A 255 -0.78 13.09 -11.05
C PHE A 255 -1.98 12.28 -10.56
N GLN A 256 -3.20 12.85 -10.56
CA GLN A 256 -4.41 12.15 -10.09
C GLN A 256 -4.75 10.91 -10.93
N ASP A 257 -4.31 10.87 -12.18
CA ASP A 257 -4.47 9.72 -13.08
C ASP A 257 -3.26 8.75 -13.05
N THR A 258 -2.30 8.95 -12.13
CA THR A 258 -1.08 8.15 -12.02
C THR A 258 -1.14 7.23 -10.80
N PRO A 259 -1.16 5.90 -10.97
CA PRO A 259 -1.07 4.97 -9.85
C PRO A 259 0.31 5.07 -9.19
N CYS A 260 0.33 5.08 -7.85
CA CYS A 260 1.58 5.08 -7.07
C CYS A 260 2.04 3.66 -6.75
N CYS A 261 1.09 2.84 -6.28
CA CYS A 261 1.37 1.48 -5.84
C CYS A 261 0.53 0.45 -6.61
N VAL A 262 1.08 -0.74 -6.68
CA VAL A 262 0.49 -1.92 -7.34
C VAL A 262 0.64 -3.14 -6.45
N LEU A 263 -0.24 -4.12 -6.64
CA LEU A 263 -0.04 -5.48 -6.18
C LEU A 263 0.84 -6.21 -7.18
N ALA A 264 1.94 -6.78 -6.71
CA ALA A 264 2.84 -7.60 -7.49
C ALA A 264 2.86 -9.04 -6.95
N MET A 265 3.06 -10.00 -7.85
CA MET A 265 3.19 -11.42 -7.52
C MET A 265 4.40 -12.03 -8.22
N ASN A 266 5.03 -13.02 -7.57
CA ASN A 266 6.12 -13.78 -8.15
C ASN A 266 5.65 -14.63 -9.33
N ASN A 267 6.38 -14.62 -10.47
CA ASN A 267 5.97 -15.29 -11.71
C ASN A 267 5.98 -16.82 -11.60
N THR A 268 6.93 -17.37 -10.84
CA THR A 268 6.97 -18.83 -10.57
C THR A 268 5.70 -19.25 -9.82
N PHE A 269 5.31 -18.50 -8.78
CA PHE A 269 4.07 -18.76 -8.06
C PHE A 269 2.84 -18.65 -8.97
N LEU A 270 2.76 -17.59 -9.78
CA LEU A 270 1.64 -17.37 -10.74
C LEU A 270 1.49 -18.53 -11.73
N SER A 271 2.61 -19.02 -12.27
CA SER A 271 2.59 -20.10 -13.26
C SER A 271 2.24 -21.46 -12.68
N GLU A 272 2.62 -21.71 -11.43
CA GLU A 272 2.39 -22.98 -10.75
C GLU A 272 1.04 -23.05 -10.01
N ASN A 273 0.48 -21.88 -9.63
CA ASN A 273 -0.72 -21.79 -8.81
C ASN A 273 -1.70 -20.70 -9.35
N PRO A 274 -2.12 -20.80 -10.62
CA PRO A 274 -2.87 -19.72 -11.29
C PRO A 274 -4.24 -19.45 -10.65
N ILE A 275 -4.95 -20.49 -10.20
CA ILE A 275 -6.28 -20.32 -9.60
C ILE A 275 -6.14 -19.71 -8.20
N MET A 276 -5.18 -20.18 -7.41
CA MET A 276 -4.91 -19.60 -6.09
C MET A 276 -4.50 -18.13 -6.20
N ALA A 277 -3.62 -17.81 -7.16
CA ALA A 277 -3.20 -16.44 -7.43
C ALA A 277 -4.39 -15.52 -7.76
N GLU A 278 -5.31 -15.98 -8.62
CA GLU A 278 -6.53 -15.25 -8.95
C GLU A 278 -7.39 -14.99 -7.70
N LYS A 279 -7.63 -16.01 -6.87
CA LYS A 279 -8.41 -15.88 -5.63
C LYS A 279 -7.70 -14.94 -4.61
N MET A 280 -6.38 -14.94 -4.55
CA MET A 280 -5.63 -14.01 -3.71
C MET A 280 -5.76 -12.57 -4.19
N VAL A 281 -5.72 -12.32 -5.51
CA VAL A 281 -5.96 -10.99 -6.07
C VAL A 281 -7.40 -10.52 -5.81
N GLU A 282 -8.38 -11.41 -5.96
CA GLU A 282 -9.78 -11.14 -5.59
C GLU A 282 -9.91 -10.67 -4.14
N CYS A 283 -9.27 -11.38 -3.19
CA CYS A 283 -9.26 -11.01 -1.77
C CYS A 283 -8.65 -9.62 -1.54
N VAL A 284 -7.53 -9.31 -2.20
CA VAL A 284 -6.85 -8.01 -2.05
C VAL A 284 -7.64 -6.88 -2.69
N LYS A 285 -8.24 -7.07 -3.88
CA LYS A 285 -9.15 -6.09 -4.52
C LYS A 285 -10.36 -5.81 -3.62
N LYS A 286 -11.00 -6.86 -3.07
CA LYS A 286 -12.11 -6.77 -2.11
C LYS A 286 -11.70 -5.98 -0.85
N ALA A 287 -10.51 -6.24 -0.30
CA ALA A 287 -9.98 -5.49 0.83
C ALA A 287 -9.71 -4.03 0.48
N SER A 288 -9.16 -3.73 -0.69
CA SER A 288 -8.89 -2.37 -1.15
C SER A 288 -10.20 -1.55 -1.30
N GLU A 289 -11.25 -2.17 -1.79
CA GLU A 289 -12.58 -1.54 -1.85
C GLU A 289 -13.16 -1.31 -0.45
N TRP A 290 -13.05 -2.31 0.43
CA TRP A 290 -13.48 -2.15 1.82
C TRP A 290 -12.70 -1.03 2.53
N MET A 291 -11.39 -0.96 2.36
CA MET A 291 -10.51 0.08 2.91
C MET A 291 -10.91 1.48 2.46
N ARG A 292 -11.30 1.66 1.20
CA ARG A 292 -11.81 2.93 0.67
C ARG A 292 -13.11 3.36 1.34
N ASN A 293 -13.99 2.39 1.63
CA ASN A 293 -15.32 2.65 2.19
C ASN A 293 -15.33 2.72 3.72
N ASN A 294 -14.27 2.22 4.40
CA ASN A 294 -14.18 2.11 5.85
C ASN A 294 -12.83 2.62 6.39
N PRO A 295 -12.46 3.89 6.13
CA PRO A 295 -11.15 4.44 6.47
C PRO A 295 -10.84 4.40 7.98
N GLU A 296 -11.82 4.73 8.83
CA GLU A 296 -11.66 4.75 10.28
C GLU A 296 -11.40 3.33 10.83
N GLU A 297 -12.15 2.34 10.35
CA GLU A 297 -12.01 0.95 10.79
C GLU A 297 -10.67 0.36 10.31
N ALA A 298 -10.26 0.66 9.09
CA ALA A 298 -8.98 0.21 8.55
C ALA A 298 -7.80 0.81 9.34
N VAL A 299 -7.83 2.10 9.66
CA VAL A 299 -6.84 2.77 10.50
C VAL A 299 -6.83 2.16 11.90
N GLN A 300 -7.99 1.90 12.50
CA GLN A 300 -8.08 1.30 13.84
C GLN A 300 -7.46 -0.10 13.89
N ILE A 301 -7.72 -0.95 12.90
CA ILE A 301 -7.11 -2.29 12.80
C ILE A 301 -5.59 -2.19 12.80
N LEU A 302 -5.02 -1.29 11.98
CA LEU A 302 -3.57 -1.17 11.85
C LEU A 302 -2.90 -0.58 13.09
N LEU A 303 -3.57 0.34 13.79
CA LEU A 303 -3.09 0.91 15.05
C LEU A 303 -3.12 -0.13 16.18
N ASP A 304 -4.22 -0.87 16.33
CA ASP A 304 -4.39 -1.91 17.36
C ASP A 304 -3.38 -3.04 17.20
N ASP A 305 -3.04 -3.39 15.96
CA ASP A 305 -2.06 -4.44 15.65
C ASP A 305 -0.60 -3.92 15.61
N GLY A 306 -0.38 -2.63 15.91
CA GLY A 306 0.95 -2.01 15.89
C GLY A 306 1.61 -1.97 14.51
N LYS A 307 0.80 -2.05 13.43
CA LYS A 307 1.24 -1.97 12.03
C LYS A 307 1.31 -0.54 11.52
N MET A 308 0.73 0.38 12.25
CA MET A 308 0.75 1.81 12.02
C MET A 308 1.04 2.54 13.34
N SER A 309 1.63 3.71 13.28
CA SER A 309 1.90 4.57 14.45
C SER A 309 1.33 5.96 14.24
N GLY A 310 1.27 6.76 15.32
CA GLY A 310 0.80 8.13 15.30
C GLY A 310 -0.64 8.28 15.79
N ASP A 311 -1.17 9.48 15.62
CA ASP A 311 -2.51 9.84 16.04
C ASP A 311 -3.57 9.26 15.10
N PHE A 312 -4.72 8.85 15.63
CA PHE A 312 -5.81 8.25 14.86
C PHE A 312 -6.38 9.23 13.81
N ASP A 313 -6.71 10.46 14.22
CA ASP A 313 -7.32 11.44 13.32
C ASP A 313 -6.35 11.83 12.19
N MET A 314 -5.05 11.95 12.50
CA MET A 314 -3.99 12.14 11.51
C MET A 314 -3.98 11.00 10.48
N ASN A 315 -3.99 9.76 10.93
CA ASN A 315 -3.94 8.62 10.03
C ASN A 315 -5.18 8.52 9.16
N VAL A 316 -6.37 8.84 9.68
CA VAL A 316 -7.62 8.92 8.91
C VAL A 316 -7.57 10.07 7.87
N GLU A 317 -7.05 11.26 8.25
CA GLU A 317 -6.87 12.38 7.31
C GLU A 317 -5.98 11.96 6.13
N LEU A 318 -4.82 11.35 6.42
CA LEU A 318 -3.90 10.86 5.39
C LEU A 318 -4.48 9.69 4.57
N TRP A 319 -5.22 8.79 5.21
CA TRP A 319 -5.88 7.68 4.52
C TRP A 319 -6.84 8.16 3.43
N ASN A 320 -7.59 9.20 3.72
CA ASN A 320 -8.54 9.80 2.79
C ASN A 320 -7.89 10.51 1.59
N THR A 321 -6.56 10.75 1.63
CA THR A 321 -5.82 11.23 0.45
C THR A 321 -5.43 10.10 -0.51
N LEU A 322 -5.50 8.83 -0.06
CA LEU A 322 -5.19 7.67 -0.87
C LEU A 322 -6.48 7.15 -1.53
N ASN A 323 -6.47 7.00 -2.83
CA ASN A 323 -7.59 6.42 -3.56
C ASN A 323 -7.31 4.92 -3.76
N PHE A 324 -7.75 4.10 -2.82
CA PHE A 324 -7.62 2.64 -2.89
C PHE A 324 -8.58 1.99 -3.89
N GLY A 325 -8.23 0.80 -4.37
CA GLY A 325 -9.08 0.01 -5.27
C GLY A 325 -9.13 0.59 -6.67
N LEU A 326 -7.95 0.81 -7.26
CA LEU A 326 -7.83 1.28 -8.65
C LEU A 326 -8.29 0.20 -9.64
N THR A 327 -8.96 0.64 -10.72
CA THR A 327 -9.34 -0.25 -11.81
C THR A 327 -8.12 -0.68 -12.63
N ASP A 328 -8.24 -1.81 -13.34
CA ASP A 328 -7.16 -2.32 -14.18
C ASP A 328 -6.89 -1.38 -15.35
N ASP A 329 -7.93 -0.81 -15.99
CA ASP A 329 -7.80 0.16 -17.08
C ASP A 329 -7.08 1.46 -16.62
N PHE A 330 -7.44 1.97 -15.43
CA PHE A 330 -6.77 3.12 -14.83
C PHE A 330 -5.30 2.83 -14.58
N THR A 331 -5.02 1.66 -13.99
CA THR A 331 -3.67 1.25 -13.63
C THR A 331 -2.80 1.05 -14.88
N GLN A 332 -3.32 0.37 -15.90
CA GLN A 332 -2.60 0.16 -17.15
C GLN A 332 -2.20 1.49 -17.80
N LYS A 333 -3.16 2.41 -17.95
CA LYS A 333 -2.91 3.73 -18.57
C LYS A 333 -1.82 4.49 -17.82
N GLY A 334 -1.90 4.59 -16.50
CA GLY A 334 -0.91 5.31 -15.70
C GLY A 334 0.45 4.60 -15.67
N LEU A 335 0.48 3.27 -15.77
CA LEU A 335 1.71 2.50 -15.91
C LEU A 335 2.39 2.74 -17.26
N GLU A 336 1.64 2.84 -18.35
CA GLU A 336 2.15 3.23 -19.67
C GLU A 336 2.77 4.63 -19.65
N GLU A 337 2.11 5.62 -19.01
CA GLU A 337 2.63 6.98 -18.86
C GLU A 337 3.91 7.01 -18.00
N THR A 338 3.93 6.29 -16.88
CA THR A 338 5.12 6.16 -16.02
C THR A 338 6.27 5.50 -16.78
N THR A 339 6.00 4.44 -17.53
CA THR A 339 7.00 3.73 -18.34
C THR A 339 7.60 4.64 -19.40
N ASN A 340 6.77 5.37 -20.15
CA ASN A 340 7.23 6.35 -21.14
C ASN A 340 8.15 7.42 -20.51
N THR A 341 7.80 7.89 -19.32
CA THR A 341 8.62 8.84 -18.57
C THR A 341 9.97 8.22 -18.20
N TYR A 342 10.00 6.99 -17.71
CA TYR A 342 11.23 6.30 -17.31
C TYR A 342 12.14 5.97 -18.50
N LEU A 343 11.56 5.56 -19.63
CA LEU A 343 12.29 5.38 -20.89
C LEU A 343 12.92 6.70 -21.35
N ARG A 344 12.17 7.79 -21.39
CA ARG A 344 12.62 9.12 -21.80
C ARG A 344 13.71 9.68 -20.87
N LEU A 345 13.60 9.45 -19.58
CA LEU A 345 14.61 9.86 -18.58
C LEU A 345 15.84 8.93 -18.56
N GLY A 346 15.81 7.80 -19.25
CA GLY A 346 16.90 6.81 -19.20
C GLY A 346 16.99 6.07 -17.86
N LEU A 347 15.90 5.98 -17.11
CA LEU A 347 15.81 5.18 -15.88
C LEU A 347 15.63 3.69 -16.20
N ILE A 348 14.94 3.39 -17.31
CA ILE A 348 14.90 2.06 -17.93
C ILE A 348 15.92 2.07 -19.06
N THR A 349 16.86 1.12 -19.08
CA THR A 349 17.96 1.01 -20.05
C THR A 349 18.11 -0.37 -20.67
N SER A 350 17.29 -1.34 -20.23
CA SER A 350 17.28 -2.73 -20.73
C SER A 350 16.56 -2.86 -22.08
N THR A 351 15.61 -1.99 -22.35
CA THR A 351 14.86 -1.86 -23.61
C THR A 351 14.49 -0.40 -23.84
N ASP A 352 14.13 -0.01 -25.07
CA ASP A 352 13.54 1.28 -25.45
C ASP A 352 12.06 1.14 -25.85
N SER A 353 11.49 -0.06 -25.73
CA SER A 353 10.12 -0.42 -26.12
C SER A 353 9.17 -0.35 -24.93
N LEU A 354 8.14 0.48 -25.05
CA LEU A 354 6.99 0.48 -24.12
C LEU A 354 6.32 -0.90 -24.06
N ASP A 355 6.10 -1.49 -25.24
CA ASP A 355 5.38 -2.78 -25.36
C ASP A 355 6.14 -3.89 -24.62
N ASP A 356 7.49 -3.96 -24.73
CA ASP A 356 8.28 -4.95 -24.03
C ASP A 356 8.19 -4.78 -22.49
N VAL A 357 8.19 -3.53 -22.02
CA VAL A 357 8.03 -3.26 -20.58
C VAL A 357 6.64 -3.65 -20.10
N MET A 358 5.61 -3.30 -20.84
CA MET A 358 4.22 -3.62 -20.47
C MET A 358 3.96 -5.12 -20.52
N GLU A 359 4.50 -5.84 -21.54
CA GLU A 359 4.41 -7.30 -21.62
C GLU A 359 5.08 -7.99 -20.42
N ALA A 360 6.20 -7.45 -19.93
CA ALA A 360 6.86 -8.01 -18.75
C ALA A 360 6.19 -7.62 -17.43
N ALA A 361 5.63 -6.41 -17.34
CA ALA A 361 5.24 -5.81 -16.07
C ALA A 361 3.75 -5.91 -15.75
N TRP A 362 2.83 -6.03 -16.73
CA TRP A 362 1.40 -5.91 -16.49
C TRP A 362 0.60 -7.13 -16.94
N HIS A 363 0.15 -7.92 -15.97
CA HIS A 363 -0.67 -9.11 -16.15
C HIS A 363 -1.84 -9.10 -15.16
N PRO A 364 -2.87 -8.27 -15.40
CA PRO A 364 -3.98 -8.14 -14.45
C PRO A 364 -4.72 -9.46 -14.29
N LEU A 365 -4.98 -9.82 -13.04
CA LEU A 365 -5.76 -10.99 -12.64
C LEU A 365 -7.07 -10.54 -12.03
N TYR A 366 -8.10 -11.40 -12.14
CA TYR A 366 -9.42 -11.15 -11.63
C TYR A 366 -9.99 -9.84 -12.23
N PRO A 367 -10.35 -9.86 -13.52
CA PRO A 367 -10.86 -8.68 -14.21
C PRO A 367 -12.14 -8.18 -13.55
N GLU A 368 -12.30 -6.87 -13.56
CA GLU A 368 -13.50 -6.20 -13.07
C GLU A 368 -14.70 -6.61 -13.93
N VAL A 369 -15.82 -6.94 -13.29
CA VAL A 369 -17.09 -7.33 -13.92
C VAL A 369 -17.97 -6.11 -14.15
#